data_2098ab2d35ce1827f9c16e71ffdc3f45
#
_entry.id   2098ab2d35ce1827f9c16e71ffdc3f45
#
_cell.length_a   1.000
_cell.length_b   1.000
_cell.length_c   1.000
_cell.angle_alpha   90.00
_cell.angle_beta   90.00
_cell.angle_gamma   90.00
#
_symmetry.space_group_name_H-M   'P 1'
#
loop_
_entity.id
_entity.type
_entity.pdbx_description
1 polymer ?
#
loop_
_entity_poly.entity_id
_entity_poly.type
_entity_poly.pdbx_seq_one_letter_code
_entity_poly.pdbx_strand_id
1 'polypeptide(L)'
;DGIEARLNEFEAGTFSSTTTLDGKAVFAIGAVDGNTDLNDSNSVGTPSDRVTAAMVYQMNLNTSFTGDDNLYVRLKATNGWVNFLSKPGTYHNEAGDGTGGLSVDKMWYTFPIGEKWEATVGPKIENYYMLAATPSVYKPKVLKAFRFGGHGAAFGASTSTGFGLKYTADNGFASSITVNSKGAEGANGFLTTEDENKVNVMAAYTQDNYHVSATYTTQSNDWDAWHYYSTDNIDGDNDADVDGWALRGWWRPDETGTAVPSVSLGYDTMTMTNQANGYTDASGYSIGLNWSDSFQAGDTIGIA
;
A
#
# COMPACT_ATOMS: atom_id res chain seq x y z
N ASP A 1 30.36 -16.90 -36.43
CA ASP A 1 31.22 -16.28 -35.41
C ASP A 1 30.79 -14.86 -34.98
N GLY A 2 30.37 -13.98 -35.93
CA GLY A 2 30.00 -12.61 -35.57
C GLY A 2 28.63 -12.45 -34.88
N ILE A 3 27.70 -13.33 -35.18
CA ILE A 3 26.33 -13.32 -34.60
C ILE A 3 26.36 -13.90 -33.17
N GLU A 4 27.12 -14.96 -32.97
CA GLU A 4 27.29 -15.56 -31.62
C GLU A 4 28.04 -14.63 -30.67
N ALA A 5 29.08 -13.91 -31.15
CA ALA A 5 29.78 -12.94 -30.35
C ALA A 5 28.87 -11.76 -29.94
N ARG A 6 28.01 -11.28 -30.86
CA ARG A 6 27.03 -10.22 -30.55
C ARG A 6 25.89 -10.69 -29.67
N LEU A 7 25.47 -11.97 -29.81
CA LEU A 7 24.48 -12.58 -28.93
C LEU A 7 25.04 -12.69 -27.48
N ASN A 8 26.28 -13.16 -27.33
CA ASN A 8 26.97 -13.26 -26.05
C ASN A 8 27.26 -11.89 -25.42
N GLU A 9 27.54 -10.86 -26.23
CA GLU A 9 27.64 -9.47 -25.73
C GLU A 9 26.28 -8.94 -25.27
N PHE A 10 25.19 -9.29 -25.94
CA PHE A 10 23.85 -8.91 -25.56
C PHE A 10 23.38 -9.67 -24.30
N GLU A 11 23.69 -10.96 -24.21
CA GLU A 11 23.42 -11.77 -23.01
C GLU A 11 24.29 -11.35 -21.79
N ALA A 12 25.53 -10.95 -22.01
CA ALA A 12 26.39 -10.43 -20.94
C ALA A 12 25.94 -9.05 -20.40
N GLY A 13 25.15 -8.29 -21.19
CA GLY A 13 24.61 -7.01 -20.80
C GLY A 13 23.19 -7.11 -20.20
N THR A 14 22.51 -8.25 -20.29
CA THR A 14 21.19 -8.47 -19.70
C THR A 14 21.34 -9.15 -18.33
N PHE A 15 20.73 -8.57 -17.32
CA PHE A 15 20.74 -9.13 -15.97
C PHE A 15 20.17 -10.56 -15.92
N SER A 16 19.11 -10.82 -16.67
CA SER A 16 18.49 -12.14 -16.84
C SER A 16 17.49 -12.09 -17.99
N SER A 17 17.26 -13.22 -18.67
CA SER A 17 16.18 -13.37 -19.66
C SER A 17 14.79 -13.53 -19.01
N THR A 18 14.75 -13.90 -17.73
CA THR A 18 13.50 -14.16 -16.98
C THR A 18 13.21 -13.13 -15.88
N THR A 19 14.18 -12.28 -15.57
CA THR A 19 14.05 -11.26 -14.51
C THR A 19 14.23 -9.88 -15.09
N THR A 20 13.26 -9.00 -14.87
CA THR A 20 13.38 -7.57 -15.14
C THR A 20 13.73 -6.82 -13.86
N LEU A 21 14.55 -5.78 -13.99
CA LEU A 21 14.92 -4.89 -12.91
C LEU A 21 14.39 -3.50 -13.23
N ASP A 22 13.62 -2.94 -12.31
CA ASP A 22 13.24 -1.53 -12.29
C ASP A 22 13.45 -0.93 -10.90
N GLY A 23 13.24 0.36 -10.75
CA GLY A 23 13.35 0.96 -9.42
C GLY A 23 13.35 2.47 -9.45
N LYS A 24 13.66 3.05 -8.31
CA LYS A 24 13.81 4.50 -8.15
C LYS A 24 14.88 4.85 -7.12
N ALA A 25 15.49 6.01 -7.34
CA ALA A 25 16.28 6.70 -6.33
C ALA A 25 15.65 8.07 -6.07
N VAL A 26 15.40 8.38 -4.81
CA VAL A 26 14.87 9.68 -4.39
C VAL A 26 15.88 10.33 -3.46
N PHE A 27 16.23 11.56 -3.78
CA PHE A 27 17.04 12.43 -2.92
C PHE A 27 16.15 13.61 -2.50
N ALA A 28 16.05 13.83 -1.21
CA ALA A 28 15.24 14.88 -0.66
C ALA A 28 16.08 15.75 0.29
N ILE A 29 15.96 17.06 0.16
CA ILE A 29 16.56 18.04 1.07
C ILE A 29 15.44 18.96 1.52
N GLY A 30 15.29 19.15 2.82
CA GLY A 30 14.24 20.03 3.33
C GLY A 30 14.31 20.20 4.85
N ALA A 31 13.49 21.10 5.33
CA ALA A 31 13.24 21.33 6.74
C ALA A 31 11.75 21.56 6.96
N VAL A 32 11.28 21.28 8.16
CA VAL A 32 9.93 21.61 8.61
C VAL A 32 10.08 22.47 9.86
N ASP A 33 9.53 23.65 9.81
CA ASP A 33 9.35 24.52 10.98
C ASP A 33 8.02 24.12 11.63
N GLY A 34 8.06 23.68 12.86
CA GLY A 34 6.89 23.21 13.60
C GLY A 34 6.99 23.59 15.06
N ASN A 35 5.92 24.15 15.60
CA ASN A 35 5.79 24.49 17.01
C ASN A 35 5.45 23.24 17.84
N THR A 36 6.33 22.27 17.85
CA THR A 36 6.19 21.08 18.71
C THR A 36 7.16 21.16 19.87
N ASP A 37 6.65 20.91 21.06
CA ASP A 37 7.44 20.84 22.27
C ASP A 37 8.44 19.69 22.15
N LEU A 38 9.71 20.03 21.93
CA LEU A 38 10.81 19.08 21.66
C LEU A 38 11.11 18.14 22.85
N ASN A 39 10.42 18.32 23.96
CA ASN A 39 10.60 17.53 25.18
C ASN A 39 9.62 16.36 25.30
N ASP A 40 8.68 16.20 24.37
CA ASP A 40 7.81 15.03 24.36
C ASP A 40 8.53 13.84 23.70
N SER A 41 9.04 12.96 24.54
CA SER A 41 9.73 11.73 24.12
C SER A 41 8.82 10.73 23.37
N ASN A 42 7.49 10.95 23.38
CA ASN A 42 6.50 10.17 22.64
C ASN A 42 6.18 10.76 21.27
N SER A 43 6.65 11.94 20.92
CA SER A 43 6.47 12.48 19.59
C SER A 43 7.41 11.77 18.61
N VAL A 44 6.94 10.66 18.09
CA VAL A 44 7.62 9.97 16.97
C VAL A 44 7.70 10.94 15.80
N GLY A 45 8.87 11.54 15.61
CA GLY A 45 9.16 12.43 14.49
C GLY A 45 8.89 13.90 14.75
N THR A 46 9.59 14.47 15.72
CA THR A 46 9.69 15.94 15.89
C THR A 46 10.12 16.60 14.59
N PRO A 47 9.38 17.63 14.12
CA PRO A 47 9.89 18.49 13.07
C PRO A 47 11.27 19.02 13.49
N SER A 48 12.20 18.97 12.58
CA SER A 48 13.53 19.51 12.81
C SER A 48 13.63 20.84 12.08
N ASP A 49 13.88 21.91 12.79
CA ASP A 49 14.21 23.23 12.23
C ASP A 49 15.50 23.23 11.40
N ARG A 50 16.14 22.06 11.34
CA ARG A 50 17.38 21.87 10.61
C ARG A 50 17.09 21.34 9.21
N VAL A 51 17.86 21.83 8.25
CA VAL A 51 17.87 21.23 6.91
C VAL A 51 18.42 19.82 7.00
N THR A 52 17.64 18.87 6.56
CA THR A 52 18.00 17.46 6.50
C THR A 52 18.04 16.97 5.07
N ALA A 53 18.91 15.99 4.81
CA ALA A 53 19.01 15.32 3.52
C ALA A 53 18.72 13.83 3.69
N ALA A 54 17.87 13.30 2.81
CA ALA A 54 17.47 11.91 2.84
C ALA A 54 17.59 11.26 1.48
N MET A 55 17.74 9.94 1.49
CA MET A 55 17.62 9.12 0.30
C MET A 55 16.67 7.95 0.52
N VAL A 56 15.97 7.58 -0.55
CA VAL A 56 15.29 6.31 -0.69
C VAL A 56 15.79 5.67 -1.98
N TYR A 57 16.30 4.47 -1.89
CA TYR A 57 16.63 3.63 -3.03
C TYR A 57 15.75 2.38 -3.01
N GLN A 58 15.09 2.10 -4.12
CA GLN A 58 14.27 0.92 -4.31
C GLN A 58 14.68 0.23 -5.61
N MET A 59 14.76 -1.07 -5.55
CA MET A 59 15.08 -1.95 -6.68
C MET A 59 14.04 -3.07 -6.70
N ASN A 60 13.26 -3.15 -7.76
CA ASN A 60 12.22 -4.15 -7.96
C ASN A 60 12.71 -5.20 -8.94
N LEU A 61 12.68 -6.44 -8.52
CA LEU A 61 12.96 -7.61 -9.34
C LEU A 61 11.63 -8.30 -9.64
N ASN A 62 11.32 -8.47 -10.91
CA ASN A 62 10.16 -9.21 -11.38
C ASN A 62 10.67 -10.40 -12.17
N THR A 63 10.47 -11.60 -11.66
CA THR A 63 10.94 -12.85 -12.27
C THR A 63 9.75 -13.71 -12.65
N SER A 64 9.66 -14.06 -13.93
CA SER A 64 8.69 -15.03 -14.43
C SER A 64 9.38 -16.35 -14.74
N PHE A 65 8.76 -17.46 -14.34
CA PHE A 65 9.25 -18.83 -14.62
C PHE A 65 8.48 -19.49 -15.74
N THR A 66 7.21 -19.10 -15.94
CA THR A 66 6.30 -19.74 -16.90
C THR A 66 5.86 -18.78 -18.02
N GLY A 67 6.08 -17.48 -17.85
CA GLY A 67 5.62 -16.42 -18.74
C GLY A 67 4.41 -15.66 -18.21
N ASP A 68 3.56 -16.30 -17.42
CA ASP A 68 2.31 -15.74 -16.90
C ASP A 68 2.32 -15.54 -15.37
N ASP A 69 3.42 -15.89 -14.72
CA ASP A 69 3.63 -15.76 -13.27
C ASP A 69 4.61 -14.64 -12.94
N ASN A 70 4.67 -14.24 -11.68
CA ASN A 70 5.62 -13.24 -11.22
C ASN A 70 6.07 -13.48 -9.78
N LEU A 71 7.36 -13.73 -9.59
CA LEU A 71 8.02 -13.57 -8.30
C LEU A 71 8.49 -12.10 -8.20
N TYR A 72 7.82 -11.34 -7.36
CA TYR A 72 8.19 -9.96 -7.05
C TYR A 72 9.08 -9.91 -5.81
N VAL A 73 10.24 -9.26 -5.93
CA VAL A 73 11.12 -8.95 -4.79
C VAL A 73 11.51 -7.49 -4.84
N ARG A 74 11.28 -6.75 -3.77
CA ARG A 74 11.75 -5.37 -3.63
C ARG A 74 12.87 -5.29 -2.60
N LEU A 75 14.02 -4.81 -3.06
CA LEU A 75 15.11 -4.39 -2.20
C LEU A 75 14.99 -2.89 -1.95
N LYS A 76 15.21 -2.45 -0.71
CA LYS A 76 15.09 -1.06 -0.32
C LYS A 76 16.21 -0.67 0.64
N ALA A 77 16.75 0.52 0.46
CA ALA A 77 17.63 1.20 1.38
C ALA A 77 17.15 2.62 1.63
N THR A 78 17.23 3.07 2.88
CA THR A 78 16.90 4.44 3.29
C THR A 78 17.92 4.88 4.33
N ASN A 79 18.26 6.16 4.39
CA ASN A 79 19.23 6.66 5.36
C ASN A 79 18.58 7.28 6.62
N GLY A 80 17.44 6.74 7.01
CA GLY A 80 16.77 7.16 8.24
C GLY A 80 15.61 8.13 8.04
N TRP A 81 15.10 8.62 9.15
CA TRP A 81 13.93 9.48 9.24
C TRP A 81 14.17 10.84 8.63
N VAL A 82 13.34 11.16 7.66
CA VAL A 82 13.18 12.53 7.21
C VAL A 82 11.79 12.97 7.57
N ASN A 83 11.67 13.64 8.69
CA ASN A 83 10.39 13.97 9.32
C ASN A 83 9.44 14.74 8.42
N PHE A 84 9.94 15.54 7.49
CA PHE A 84 9.10 16.31 6.58
C PHE A 84 8.52 15.49 5.42
N LEU A 85 9.02 14.28 5.14
CA LEU A 85 8.53 13.44 4.04
C LEU A 85 7.54 12.36 4.45
N SER A 86 7.48 11.98 5.72
CA SER A 86 6.71 10.83 6.18
C SER A 86 5.71 11.12 7.29
N LYS A 87 5.61 12.37 7.75
CA LYS A 87 4.84 12.70 8.95
C LYS A 87 3.67 13.65 8.70
N PRO A 88 2.78 13.83 9.69
CA PRO A 88 1.45 14.40 9.55
C PRO A 88 1.35 15.72 8.80
N GLY A 89 2.44 16.46 8.70
CA GLY A 89 2.42 17.75 7.99
C GLY A 89 2.49 17.68 6.47
N THR A 90 2.96 16.56 5.89
CA THR A 90 3.20 16.49 4.44
C THR A 90 2.53 15.31 3.74
N TYR A 91 2.23 14.25 4.45
CA TYR A 91 1.69 12.98 3.89
C TYR A 91 2.48 12.45 2.68
N HIS A 92 3.73 12.85 2.55
CA HIS A 92 4.61 12.43 1.47
C HIS A 92 5.38 11.19 1.90
N ASN A 93 4.93 10.03 1.51
CA ASN A 93 5.45 8.74 1.95
C ASN A 93 6.62 8.24 1.07
N GLU A 94 7.65 9.03 0.88
CA GLU A 94 8.87 8.65 0.13
C GLU A 94 10.08 8.35 1.03
N ALA A 95 9.98 8.61 2.33
CA ALA A 95 11.03 8.31 3.29
C ALA A 95 10.76 6.97 4.01
N GLY A 96 11.77 6.46 4.66
CA GLY A 96 11.71 5.29 5.52
C GLY A 96 12.68 5.42 6.68
N ASP A 97 12.48 4.60 7.67
CA ASP A 97 13.22 4.53 8.94
C ASP A 97 14.47 3.66 8.86
N GLY A 98 15.06 3.52 7.69
CA GLY A 98 16.20 2.64 7.48
C GLY A 98 17.51 3.17 8.06
N THR A 99 18.42 2.25 8.32
CA THR A 99 19.79 2.51 8.79
C THR A 99 20.81 2.66 7.66
N GLY A 100 20.35 2.83 6.42
CA GLY A 100 21.19 2.87 5.21
C GLY A 100 21.49 1.49 4.60
N GLY A 101 21.14 0.41 5.30
CA GLY A 101 21.34 -0.96 4.80
C GLY A 101 20.33 -1.37 3.74
N LEU A 102 20.75 -2.17 2.78
CA LEU A 102 19.88 -2.79 1.79
C LEU A 102 19.18 -3.99 2.41
N SER A 103 17.86 -4.04 2.34
CA SER A 103 17.05 -5.14 2.89
C SER A 103 15.93 -5.55 1.95
N VAL A 104 15.40 -6.78 2.12
CA VAL A 104 14.20 -7.24 1.44
C VAL A 104 13.00 -6.55 2.08
N ASP A 105 12.42 -5.60 1.35
CA ASP A 105 11.27 -4.82 1.79
C ASP A 105 9.94 -5.52 1.47
N LYS A 106 9.88 -6.18 0.32
CA LYS A 106 8.70 -6.91 -0.17
C LYS A 106 9.12 -8.21 -0.85
N MET A 107 8.28 -9.24 -0.75
CA MET A 107 8.47 -10.50 -1.46
C MET A 107 7.15 -11.26 -1.56
N TRP A 108 6.72 -11.59 -2.78
CA TRP A 108 5.59 -12.48 -3.02
C TRP A 108 5.64 -13.11 -4.41
N TYR A 109 4.88 -14.19 -4.58
CA TYR A 109 4.71 -14.88 -5.85
C TYR A 109 3.24 -14.86 -6.26
N THR A 110 2.98 -14.46 -7.48
CA THR A 110 1.65 -14.39 -8.09
C THR A 110 1.62 -15.29 -9.32
N PHE A 111 0.58 -16.08 -9.47
CA PHE A 111 0.40 -17.00 -10.58
C PHE A 111 -1.06 -17.18 -10.97
N PRO A 112 -1.36 -17.40 -12.27
CA PRO A 112 -2.71 -17.65 -12.74
C PRO A 112 -3.17 -19.08 -12.41
N ILE A 113 -4.47 -19.24 -12.18
CA ILE A 113 -5.16 -20.52 -12.08
C ILE A 113 -6.28 -20.54 -13.13
N GLY A 114 -5.99 -21.12 -14.29
CA GLY A 114 -6.85 -20.99 -15.46
C GLY A 114 -6.90 -19.54 -15.98
N GLU A 115 -7.99 -19.16 -16.62
CA GLU A 115 -8.10 -17.87 -17.32
C GLU A 115 -8.58 -16.70 -16.44
N LYS A 116 -9.27 -17.00 -15.32
CA LYS A 116 -10.01 -15.99 -14.56
C LYS A 116 -9.57 -15.84 -13.11
N TRP A 117 -8.70 -16.73 -12.65
CA TRP A 117 -8.24 -16.72 -11.27
C TRP A 117 -6.75 -16.41 -11.20
N GLU A 118 -6.38 -15.67 -10.18
CA GLU A 118 -5.00 -15.37 -9.82
C GLU A 118 -4.79 -15.63 -8.33
N ALA A 119 -3.74 -16.36 -8.01
CA ALA A 119 -3.33 -16.60 -6.64
C ALA A 119 -2.03 -15.84 -6.31
N THR A 120 -1.94 -15.32 -5.11
CA THR A 120 -0.73 -14.68 -4.58
C THR A 120 -0.39 -15.28 -3.22
N VAL A 121 0.90 -15.54 -2.99
CA VAL A 121 1.43 -16.04 -1.72
C VAL A 121 2.79 -15.42 -1.44
N GLY A 122 3.08 -15.11 -0.19
CA GLY A 122 4.41 -14.60 0.16
C GLY A 122 4.58 -14.16 1.61
N PRO A 123 5.83 -13.97 2.03
CA PRO A 123 6.16 -13.57 3.40
C PRO A 123 6.04 -12.07 3.66
N LYS A 124 6.09 -11.24 2.63
CA LYS A 124 6.08 -9.75 2.73
C LYS A 124 5.25 -9.13 1.61
N ILE A 125 3.93 -9.38 1.63
CA ILE A 125 3.01 -8.91 0.60
C ILE A 125 2.51 -7.51 0.96
N GLU A 126 2.50 -6.59 0.02
CA GLU A 126 1.61 -5.43 0.12
C GLU A 126 0.19 -5.89 -0.16
N ASN A 127 -0.61 -6.11 0.88
CA ASN A 127 -1.86 -6.88 0.81
C ASN A 127 -2.87 -6.34 -0.22
N TYR A 128 -2.87 -5.04 -0.47
CA TYR A 128 -3.77 -4.45 -1.46
C TYR A 128 -3.50 -4.88 -2.91
N TYR A 129 -2.33 -5.48 -3.20
CA TYR A 129 -2.09 -6.09 -4.52
C TYR A 129 -2.88 -7.39 -4.74
N MET A 130 -3.32 -8.04 -3.67
CA MET A 130 -4.17 -9.23 -3.75
C MET A 130 -5.65 -8.88 -3.90
N LEU A 131 -6.05 -7.62 -3.71
CA LEU A 131 -7.44 -7.19 -3.82
C LEU A 131 -7.87 -7.06 -5.28
N ALA A 132 -9.16 -7.28 -5.52
CA ALA A 132 -9.70 -7.45 -6.86
C ALA A 132 -9.62 -6.19 -7.73
N ALA A 133 -9.58 -5.00 -7.14
CA ALA A 133 -9.61 -3.76 -7.90
C ALA A 133 -8.88 -2.60 -7.20
N THR A 134 -8.56 -1.58 -8.01
CA THR A 134 -7.98 -0.33 -7.52
C THR A 134 -9.08 0.56 -6.93
N PRO A 135 -8.95 1.01 -5.68
CA PRO A 135 -10.03 1.69 -4.96
C PRO A 135 -10.22 3.15 -5.33
N SER A 136 -9.23 3.76 -5.99
CA SER A 136 -9.19 5.20 -6.25
C SER A 136 -8.39 5.52 -7.50
N VAL A 137 -8.78 6.56 -8.21
CA VAL A 137 -8.02 7.15 -9.32
C VAL A 137 -7.24 8.40 -8.90
N TYR A 138 -7.22 8.73 -7.62
CA TYR A 138 -6.43 9.83 -7.10
C TYR A 138 -4.93 9.51 -7.19
N LYS A 139 -4.19 10.24 -8.02
CA LYS A 139 -2.79 9.97 -8.35
C LYS A 139 -1.75 10.86 -7.69
N PRO A 140 -2.07 12.12 -7.26
CA PRO A 140 -1.04 13.00 -6.72
C PRO A 140 -0.24 12.34 -5.59
N LYS A 141 1.09 12.52 -5.61
CA LYS A 141 1.97 11.97 -4.58
C LYS A 141 1.87 12.72 -3.26
N VAL A 142 1.54 13.98 -3.32
CA VAL A 142 1.11 14.78 -2.17
C VAL A 142 -0.26 14.27 -1.75
N LEU A 143 -0.50 14.11 -0.45
CA LEU A 143 -1.69 13.46 0.09
C LEU A 143 -1.88 12.02 -0.39
N LYS A 144 -0.80 11.28 -0.48
CA LYS A 144 -0.76 9.89 -0.97
C LYS A 144 -1.70 8.94 -0.21
N ALA A 145 -2.10 9.27 1.01
CA ALA A 145 -3.08 8.51 1.79
C ALA A 145 -4.41 8.33 1.03
N PHE A 146 -4.82 9.32 0.23
CA PHE A 146 -6.05 9.26 -0.56
C PHE A 146 -6.03 8.27 -1.73
N ARG A 147 -4.87 7.69 -2.05
CA ARG A 147 -4.76 6.65 -3.08
C ARG A 147 -5.65 5.42 -2.84
N PHE A 148 -6.05 5.19 -1.59
CA PHE A 148 -6.94 4.10 -1.20
C PHE A 148 -8.42 4.52 -1.15
N GLY A 149 -8.72 5.77 -1.51
CA GLY A 149 -10.09 6.30 -1.50
C GLY A 149 -10.68 6.40 -0.10
N GLY A 150 -9.85 6.44 0.93
CA GLY A 150 -10.22 6.47 2.34
C GLY A 150 -9.14 5.85 3.21
N HIS A 151 -9.49 5.33 4.37
CA HIS A 151 -8.51 4.74 5.27
C HIS A 151 -7.92 3.45 4.69
N GLY A 152 -6.59 3.38 4.63
CA GLY A 152 -5.89 2.26 4.00
C GLY A 152 -6.13 0.92 4.68
N ALA A 153 -6.20 0.89 6.00
CA ALA A 153 -6.39 -0.36 6.74
C ALA A 153 -7.82 -0.90 6.58
N ALA A 154 -8.86 -0.04 6.50
CA ALA A 154 -10.23 -0.48 6.18
C ALA A 154 -10.31 -1.12 4.78
N PHE A 155 -9.53 -0.62 3.84
CA PHE A 155 -9.39 -1.21 2.51
C PHE A 155 -8.52 -2.48 2.50
N GLY A 156 -7.79 -2.78 3.55
CA GLY A 156 -6.90 -3.95 3.63
C GLY A 156 -5.44 -3.67 3.31
N ALA A 157 -5.04 -2.38 3.23
CA ALA A 157 -3.66 -2.03 2.94
C ALA A 157 -2.75 -2.25 4.15
N SER A 158 -1.84 -3.18 4.03
CA SER A 158 -0.77 -3.48 4.98
C SER A 158 0.34 -4.27 4.29
N THR A 159 1.39 -4.60 5.02
CA THR A 159 2.43 -5.52 4.55
C THR A 159 2.57 -6.64 5.55
N SER A 160 2.37 -7.87 5.09
CA SER A 160 2.40 -9.05 5.95
C SER A 160 2.62 -10.33 5.17
N THR A 161 2.81 -11.43 5.88
CA THR A 161 2.76 -12.79 5.33
C THR A 161 1.32 -13.15 5.02
N GLY A 162 1.09 -13.89 3.95
CA GLY A 162 -0.26 -14.36 3.64
C GLY A 162 -0.42 -14.94 2.25
N PHE A 163 -1.68 -15.08 1.88
CA PHE A 163 -2.09 -15.52 0.56
C PHE A 163 -3.42 -14.88 0.17
N GLY A 164 -3.69 -14.84 -1.12
CA GLY A 164 -4.94 -14.32 -1.66
C GLY A 164 -5.35 -15.02 -2.95
N LEU A 165 -6.62 -14.98 -3.22
CA LEU A 165 -7.22 -15.47 -4.46
C LEU A 165 -8.10 -14.36 -5.05
N LYS A 166 -7.87 -14.04 -6.31
CA LYS A 166 -8.59 -13.04 -7.07
C LYS A 166 -9.30 -13.67 -8.26
N TYR A 167 -10.54 -13.31 -8.48
CA TYR A 167 -11.34 -13.66 -9.65
C TYR A 167 -11.63 -12.42 -10.48
N THR A 168 -11.50 -12.52 -11.80
CA THR A 168 -11.82 -11.43 -12.73
C THR A 168 -12.69 -11.97 -13.86
N ALA A 169 -13.87 -11.39 -14.03
CA ALA A 169 -14.80 -11.72 -15.12
C ALA A 169 -14.66 -10.73 -16.28
N ASP A 170 -15.08 -11.15 -17.47
CA ASP A 170 -14.96 -10.35 -18.70
C ASP A 170 -15.92 -9.14 -18.74
N ASN A 171 -16.92 -9.12 -17.87
CA ASN A 171 -17.94 -8.05 -17.81
C ASN A 171 -17.57 -6.89 -16.86
N GLY A 172 -16.35 -6.90 -16.30
CA GLY A 172 -15.91 -5.89 -15.33
C GLY A 172 -16.12 -6.25 -13.86
N PHE A 173 -16.80 -7.36 -13.56
CA PHE A 173 -16.90 -7.87 -12.19
C PHE A 173 -15.58 -8.51 -11.76
N ALA A 174 -15.17 -8.22 -10.52
CA ALA A 174 -14.03 -8.88 -9.89
C ALA A 174 -14.32 -9.11 -8.40
N SER A 175 -13.71 -10.14 -7.83
CA SER A 175 -13.79 -10.43 -6.40
C SER A 175 -12.48 -10.98 -5.89
N SER A 176 -12.21 -10.85 -4.60
CA SER A 176 -11.03 -11.43 -3.96
C SER A 176 -11.27 -11.80 -2.51
N ILE A 177 -10.50 -12.75 -2.04
CA ILE A 177 -10.32 -13.05 -0.63
C ILE A 177 -8.84 -13.06 -0.33
N THR A 178 -8.44 -12.45 0.79
CA THR A 178 -7.06 -12.44 1.27
C THR A 178 -7.01 -12.85 2.73
N VAL A 179 -5.98 -13.57 3.09
CA VAL A 179 -5.72 -14.04 4.46
C VAL A 179 -4.29 -13.69 4.81
N ASN A 180 -4.09 -12.97 5.89
CA ASN A 180 -2.81 -12.40 6.28
C ASN A 180 -2.54 -12.60 7.78
N SER A 181 -1.27 -12.66 8.15
CA SER A 181 -0.77 -12.87 9.50
C SER A 181 0.49 -12.03 9.71
N LYS A 182 0.65 -11.40 10.86
CA LYS A 182 1.86 -10.65 11.21
C LYS A 182 2.87 -11.48 12.00
N GLY A 183 2.42 -12.43 12.79
CA GLY A 183 3.24 -13.25 13.69
C GLY A 183 3.84 -14.49 13.08
N ALA A 184 3.77 -14.67 11.76
CA ALA A 184 4.25 -15.88 11.08
C ALA A 184 5.72 -16.24 11.36
N GLU A 185 6.54 -15.27 11.75
CA GLU A 185 7.95 -15.45 12.14
C GLU A 185 8.14 -15.62 13.66
N GLY A 186 7.09 -15.43 14.43
CA GLY A 186 7.13 -15.37 15.90
C GLY A 186 6.70 -16.65 16.61
N ALA A 187 6.69 -16.57 17.93
CA ALA A 187 6.26 -17.65 18.80
C ALA A 187 4.77 -18.00 18.64
N ASN A 188 3.97 -17.06 18.16
CA ASN A 188 2.52 -17.19 18.01
C ASN A 188 2.12 -18.05 16.81
N GLY A 189 3.00 -18.18 15.81
CA GLY A 189 2.75 -18.99 14.62
C GLY A 189 1.85 -18.28 13.58
N PHE A 190 1.57 -18.98 12.47
CA PHE A 190 0.80 -18.46 11.36
C PHE A 190 -0.68 -18.82 11.51
N LEU A 191 -1.57 -17.83 11.50
CA LEU A 191 -3.03 -17.99 11.60
C LEU A 191 -3.51 -18.69 12.87
N THR A 192 -2.80 -18.53 13.96
CA THR A 192 -3.25 -19.00 15.28
C THR A 192 -4.16 -17.97 15.95
N THR A 193 -4.79 -18.33 17.05
CA THR A 193 -5.64 -17.42 17.85
C THR A 193 -4.82 -16.38 18.61
N GLU A 194 -3.53 -16.61 18.80
CA GLU A 194 -2.61 -15.70 19.46
C GLU A 194 -1.90 -14.74 18.49
N ASP A 195 -2.12 -14.90 17.19
CA ASP A 195 -1.49 -14.09 16.16
C ASP A 195 -2.41 -12.96 15.69
N GLU A 196 -1.79 -11.87 15.24
CA GLU A 196 -2.49 -10.80 14.55
C GLU A 196 -2.88 -11.25 13.14
N ASN A 197 -4.16 -11.53 12.94
CA ASN A 197 -4.70 -12.02 11.68
C ASN A 197 -5.60 -10.99 11.01
N LYS A 198 -5.69 -11.08 9.69
CA LYS A 198 -6.56 -10.25 8.87
C LYS A 198 -7.12 -11.02 7.71
N VAL A 199 -8.43 -10.92 7.51
CA VAL A 199 -9.12 -11.44 6.33
C VAL A 199 -9.84 -10.29 5.64
N ASN A 200 -9.68 -10.18 4.31
CA ASN A 200 -10.44 -9.24 3.52
C ASN A 200 -11.22 -10.00 2.44
N VAL A 201 -12.44 -9.58 2.22
CA VAL A 201 -13.28 -10.03 1.11
C VAL A 201 -13.72 -8.81 0.32
N MET A 202 -13.44 -8.78 -0.97
CA MET A 202 -13.79 -7.66 -1.85
C MET A 202 -14.66 -8.13 -3.00
N ALA A 203 -15.66 -7.31 -3.33
CA ALA A 203 -16.41 -7.36 -4.58
C ALA A 203 -16.31 -6.01 -5.26
N ALA A 204 -16.09 -6.02 -6.57
CA ALA A 204 -15.86 -4.82 -7.36
C ALA A 204 -16.51 -4.93 -8.74
N TYR A 205 -16.89 -3.79 -9.27
CA TYR A 205 -17.32 -3.64 -10.66
C TYR A 205 -16.63 -2.43 -11.27
N THR A 206 -15.88 -2.65 -12.33
CA THR A 206 -15.07 -1.62 -12.99
C THR A 206 -15.37 -1.58 -14.47
N GLN A 207 -15.62 -0.38 -14.97
CA GLN A 207 -15.70 -0.05 -16.38
C GLN A 207 -14.67 1.03 -16.72
N ASP A 208 -14.56 1.41 -17.98
CA ASP A 208 -13.55 2.36 -18.44
C ASP A 208 -13.60 3.69 -17.65
N ASN A 209 -14.77 4.19 -17.34
CA ASN A 209 -14.99 5.49 -16.76
C ASN A 209 -15.44 5.49 -15.31
N TYR A 210 -15.81 4.34 -14.75
CA TYR A 210 -16.29 4.27 -13.37
C TYR A 210 -15.99 2.95 -12.68
N HIS A 211 -16.05 3.02 -11.38
CA HIS A 211 -15.81 1.88 -10.50
C HIS A 211 -16.66 2.00 -9.24
N VAL A 212 -17.08 0.87 -8.76
CA VAL A 212 -17.67 0.72 -7.42
C VAL A 212 -17.13 -0.55 -6.78
N SER A 213 -16.83 -0.50 -5.49
CA SER A 213 -16.41 -1.69 -4.73
C SER A 213 -16.79 -1.61 -3.27
N ALA A 214 -16.89 -2.79 -2.67
CA ALA A 214 -17.04 -2.97 -1.24
C ALA A 214 -16.01 -4.00 -0.77
N THR A 215 -15.28 -3.65 0.29
CA THR A 215 -14.34 -4.55 0.97
C THR A 215 -14.82 -4.73 2.40
N TYR A 216 -15.03 -5.96 2.81
CA TYR A 216 -15.18 -6.33 4.22
C TYR A 216 -13.83 -6.76 4.76
N THR A 217 -13.49 -6.27 5.94
CA THR A 217 -12.24 -6.59 6.63
C THR A 217 -12.56 -7.04 8.04
N THR A 218 -11.99 -8.18 8.45
CA THR A 218 -11.94 -8.58 9.86
C THR A 218 -10.49 -8.74 10.28
N GLN A 219 -10.19 -8.27 11.49
CA GLN A 219 -8.84 -8.23 12.05
C GLN A 219 -8.91 -8.71 13.50
N SER A 220 -7.93 -9.45 13.94
CA SER A 220 -7.84 -9.93 15.32
C SER A 220 -6.53 -9.53 15.99
N ASN A 221 -6.54 -9.50 17.31
CA ASN A 221 -5.38 -9.28 18.17
C ASN A 221 -4.62 -8.00 17.84
N ASP A 222 -5.31 -6.87 17.81
CA ASP A 222 -4.73 -5.53 17.60
C ASP A 222 -4.00 -5.32 16.25
N TRP A 223 -4.34 -6.04 15.20
CA TRP A 223 -3.67 -5.93 13.90
C TRP A 223 -3.30 -4.50 13.48
N ASP A 224 -4.25 -3.56 13.52
CA ASP A 224 -4.05 -2.14 13.17
C ASP A 224 -4.86 -1.20 14.10
N ALA A 225 -5.16 -1.61 15.32
CA ALA A 225 -6.03 -0.88 16.23
C ALA A 225 -5.55 0.56 16.48
N TRP A 226 -4.25 0.75 16.59
CA TRP A 226 -3.64 2.06 16.82
C TRP A 226 -3.77 3.05 15.65
N HIS A 227 -4.06 2.58 14.44
CA HIS A 227 -4.25 3.45 13.28
C HIS A 227 -5.60 4.18 13.27
N TYR A 228 -6.60 3.63 13.95
CA TYR A 228 -7.96 4.17 13.93
C TYR A 228 -8.32 4.96 15.18
N TYR A 229 -7.69 4.63 16.29
CA TYR A 229 -8.02 5.19 17.57
C TYR A 229 -6.71 5.62 18.21
N SER A 230 -6.65 6.85 18.70
CA SER A 230 -5.51 7.32 19.51
C SER A 230 -5.33 6.37 20.67
N THR A 231 -4.31 5.61 20.62
CA THR A 231 -4.06 4.58 21.60
C THR A 231 -3.04 5.06 22.59
N ASP A 232 -3.49 5.41 23.73
CA ASP A 232 -2.73 5.01 24.88
C ASP A 232 -3.14 3.54 25.13
N ASN A 233 -2.29 2.61 24.78
CA ASN A 233 -2.34 1.21 25.20
C ASN A 233 -2.15 1.20 26.71
N ILE A 234 -3.24 1.37 27.45
CA ILE A 234 -3.17 1.60 28.90
C ILE A 234 -2.93 0.29 29.64
N ASP A 235 -3.19 -0.86 29.06
CA ASP A 235 -3.14 -2.12 29.80
C ASP A 235 -2.41 -3.30 29.14
N GLY A 236 -1.83 -3.16 27.95
CA GLY A 236 -1.01 -4.25 27.37
C GLY A 236 -1.77 -5.54 26.98
N ASP A 237 -3.08 -5.54 27.03
CA ASP A 237 -3.91 -6.61 26.49
C ASP A 237 -4.22 -6.32 25.03
N ASN A 238 -3.54 -7.02 24.16
CA ASN A 238 -3.60 -6.89 22.70
C ASN A 238 -4.70 -7.81 22.12
N ASP A 239 -5.95 -7.60 22.52
CA ASP A 239 -7.05 -8.49 22.15
C ASP A 239 -8.15 -7.76 21.34
N ALA A 240 -7.90 -6.58 20.81
CA ALA A 240 -8.91 -5.88 20.05
C ALA A 240 -9.15 -6.53 18.68
N ASP A 241 -10.40 -6.93 18.47
CA ASP A 241 -10.87 -7.37 17.16
C ASP A 241 -11.55 -6.21 16.44
N VAL A 242 -11.40 -6.14 15.14
CA VAL A 242 -11.95 -5.08 14.30
C VAL A 242 -12.67 -5.67 13.11
N ASP A 243 -13.91 -5.27 12.92
CA ASP A 243 -14.68 -5.53 11.72
C ASP A 243 -14.96 -4.22 10.98
N GLY A 244 -14.81 -4.22 9.67
CA GLY A 244 -14.97 -3.00 8.91
C GLY A 244 -15.46 -3.19 7.49
N TRP A 245 -16.02 -2.10 6.96
CA TRP A 245 -16.39 -1.99 5.56
C TRP A 245 -15.70 -0.78 4.94
N ALA A 246 -15.13 -0.99 3.75
CA ALA A 246 -14.62 0.07 2.90
C ALA A 246 -15.43 0.10 1.60
N LEU A 247 -16.26 1.13 1.43
CA LEU A 247 -16.98 1.38 0.20
C LEU A 247 -16.20 2.38 -0.65
N ARG A 248 -15.97 2.06 -1.92
CA ARG A 248 -15.18 2.88 -2.83
C ARG A 248 -15.93 3.09 -4.14
N GLY A 249 -15.77 4.27 -4.68
CA GLY A 249 -16.23 4.58 -6.02
C GLY A 249 -15.33 5.62 -6.67
N TRP A 250 -15.17 5.51 -7.97
CA TRP A 250 -14.53 6.58 -8.74
C TRP A 250 -15.16 6.73 -10.12
N TRP A 251 -15.00 7.93 -10.62
CA TRP A 251 -15.34 8.27 -11.99
C TRP A 251 -14.20 9.07 -12.63
N ARG A 252 -13.95 8.87 -13.91
CA ARG A 252 -13.00 9.66 -14.70
C ARG A 252 -13.58 10.04 -16.05
N PRO A 253 -13.24 11.23 -16.59
CA PRO A 253 -13.62 11.62 -17.95
C PRO A 253 -12.89 10.71 -18.98
N ASP A 254 -13.44 10.66 -20.18
CA ASP A 254 -12.82 9.93 -21.31
C ASP A 254 -11.47 10.55 -21.72
N GLU A 255 -11.35 11.87 -21.58
CA GLU A 255 -10.19 12.64 -22.00
C GLU A 255 -9.48 13.28 -20.80
N THR A 256 -8.14 13.27 -20.81
CA THR A 256 -7.29 14.03 -19.89
C THR A 256 -6.99 15.43 -20.44
N GLY A 257 -6.36 16.30 -19.66
CA GLY A 257 -6.03 17.68 -20.07
C GLY A 257 -7.24 18.65 -20.11
N THR A 258 -8.39 18.23 -19.57
CA THR A 258 -9.60 19.05 -19.50
C THR A 258 -9.78 19.66 -18.11
N ALA A 259 -10.70 20.61 -17.98
CA ALA A 259 -11.08 21.21 -16.70
C ALA A 259 -11.89 20.25 -15.80
N VAL A 260 -12.33 19.11 -16.34
CA VAL A 260 -13.13 18.12 -15.62
C VAL A 260 -12.22 17.16 -14.86
N PRO A 261 -12.28 17.09 -13.52
CA PRO A 261 -11.45 16.18 -12.74
C PRO A 261 -11.97 14.74 -12.78
N SER A 262 -11.08 13.79 -12.56
CA SER A 262 -11.47 12.50 -12.04
C SER A 262 -11.90 12.64 -10.57
N VAL A 263 -12.87 11.87 -10.15
CA VAL A 263 -13.42 11.93 -8.79
C VAL A 263 -13.23 10.57 -8.13
N SER A 264 -12.72 10.54 -6.91
CA SER A 264 -12.67 9.35 -6.06
C SER A 264 -13.43 9.61 -4.77
N LEU A 265 -14.28 8.66 -4.40
CA LEU A 265 -15.12 8.71 -3.20
C LEU A 265 -14.85 7.48 -2.34
N GLY A 266 -14.88 7.65 -1.04
CA GLY A 266 -14.78 6.56 -0.10
C GLY A 266 -15.59 6.80 1.16
N TYR A 267 -16.07 5.70 1.73
CA TYR A 267 -16.71 5.66 3.04
C TYR A 267 -16.25 4.42 3.78
N ASP A 268 -15.82 4.61 5.01
CA ASP A 268 -15.34 3.56 5.90
C ASP A 268 -16.19 3.50 7.16
N THR A 269 -16.52 2.28 7.59
CA THR A 269 -17.06 2.00 8.92
C THR A 269 -16.24 0.92 9.58
N MET A 270 -16.06 1.02 10.90
CA MET A 270 -15.36 0.01 11.68
C MET A 270 -16.03 -0.14 13.03
N THR A 271 -16.13 -1.37 13.48
CA THR A 271 -16.58 -1.75 14.81
C THR A 271 -15.45 -2.49 15.50
N MET A 272 -15.16 -2.14 16.74
CA MET A 272 -14.11 -2.74 17.55
C MET A 272 -14.70 -3.40 18.78
N THR A 273 -14.17 -4.57 19.13
CA THR A 273 -14.45 -5.27 20.37
C THR A 273 -13.20 -5.32 21.24
N ASN A 274 -13.37 -5.51 22.55
CA ASN A 274 -12.27 -5.65 23.51
C ASN A 274 -11.34 -4.42 23.63
N GLN A 275 -11.87 -3.22 23.41
CA GLN A 275 -11.10 -1.97 23.58
C GLN A 275 -11.12 -1.48 25.03
N ALA A 276 -9.94 -1.27 25.60
CA ALA A 276 -9.76 -0.76 26.97
C ALA A 276 -10.29 0.67 27.15
N ASN A 277 -10.31 1.48 26.10
CA ASN A 277 -10.71 2.90 26.19
C ASN A 277 -12.18 3.19 25.87
N GLY A 278 -12.99 2.16 25.61
CA GLY A 278 -14.44 2.27 25.42
C GLY A 278 -14.90 2.82 24.06
N TYR A 279 -14.01 3.04 23.10
CA TYR A 279 -14.39 3.36 21.73
C TYR A 279 -14.72 2.07 20.98
N THR A 280 -15.94 1.96 20.45
CA THR A 280 -16.44 0.76 19.78
C THR A 280 -16.64 0.94 18.29
N ASP A 281 -16.75 2.17 17.81
CA ASP A 281 -17.12 2.45 16.43
C ASP A 281 -16.32 3.62 15.86
N ALA A 282 -15.97 3.50 14.57
CA ALA A 282 -15.44 4.61 13.79
C ALA A 282 -16.08 4.66 12.42
N SER A 283 -16.16 5.86 11.85
CA SER A 283 -16.53 6.05 10.46
C SER A 283 -15.76 7.20 9.85
N GLY A 284 -15.56 7.14 8.55
CA GLY A 284 -14.86 8.17 7.81
C GLY A 284 -15.34 8.26 6.37
N TYR A 285 -15.12 9.39 5.75
CA TYR A 285 -15.35 9.58 4.33
C TYR A 285 -14.15 10.27 3.70
N SER A 286 -13.97 10.07 2.40
CA SER A 286 -12.94 10.75 1.63
C SER A 286 -13.49 11.17 0.27
N ILE A 287 -12.99 12.30 -0.22
CA ILE A 287 -13.25 12.81 -1.55
C ILE A 287 -11.91 13.24 -2.13
N GLY A 288 -11.58 12.75 -3.32
CA GLY A 288 -10.38 13.13 -4.06
C GLY A 288 -10.75 13.61 -5.46
N LEU A 289 -10.24 14.76 -5.84
CA LEU A 289 -10.35 15.32 -7.18
C LEU A 289 -8.96 15.34 -7.82
N ASN A 290 -8.84 14.82 -9.03
CA ASN A 290 -7.56 14.71 -9.73
C ASN A 290 -7.68 15.14 -11.18
N TRP A 291 -6.82 16.07 -11.58
CA TRP A 291 -6.63 16.48 -12.98
C TRP A 291 -5.30 15.91 -13.46
N SER A 292 -5.30 15.31 -14.63
CA SER A 292 -4.09 14.79 -15.28
C SER A 292 -3.84 15.53 -16.58
N ASP A 293 -2.57 15.73 -16.93
CA ASP A 293 -2.12 16.35 -18.19
C ASP A 293 -2.66 17.76 -18.41
N SER A 294 -2.83 18.55 -17.33
CA SER A 294 -3.45 19.88 -17.40
C SER A 294 -2.56 20.94 -18.02
N PHE A 295 -1.26 20.89 -17.78
CA PHE A 295 -0.26 21.82 -18.30
C PHE A 295 0.73 21.13 -19.25
N GLN A 296 1.10 19.90 -18.91
CA GLN A 296 1.99 19.08 -19.73
C GLN A 296 1.68 17.59 -19.49
N ALA A 297 2.05 16.76 -20.46
CA ALA A 297 1.87 15.31 -20.33
C ALA A 297 2.58 14.78 -19.10
N GLY A 298 1.86 14.04 -18.27
CA GLY A 298 2.36 13.42 -17.04
C GLY A 298 2.22 14.27 -15.77
N ASP A 299 1.76 15.50 -15.85
CA ASP A 299 1.46 16.27 -14.63
C ASP A 299 0.17 15.79 -13.94
N THR A 300 0.09 16.03 -12.65
CA THR A 300 -1.12 15.73 -11.86
C THR A 300 -1.35 16.82 -10.83
N ILE A 301 -2.59 17.30 -10.79
CA ILE A 301 -3.07 18.22 -9.78
C ILE A 301 -4.14 17.51 -8.98
N GLY A 302 -4.16 17.68 -7.65
CA GLY A 302 -5.16 17.08 -6.81
C GLY A 302 -5.59 17.91 -5.63
N ILE A 303 -6.84 17.70 -5.26
CA ILE A 303 -7.46 18.21 -4.04
C ILE A 303 -8.11 17.03 -3.33
N ALA A 304 -7.87 16.87 -2.05
CA ALA A 304 -8.51 15.83 -1.26
C ALA A 304 -8.76 16.28 0.19
#